data_15e58d7efdeee70796b4432ce8fbb2a7
#
_entry.id   15e58d7efdeee70796b4432ce8fbb2a7
#
_cell.length_a   1.000
_cell.length_b   1.000
_cell.length_c   1.000
_cell.angle_alpha   90.00
_cell.angle_beta   90.00
_cell.angle_gamma   90.00
#
_symmetry.space_group_name_H-M   'P 1'
#
loop_
_entity.id
_entity.type
_entity.pdbx_description
1 polymer ?
#
loop_
_entity_poly.entity_id
_entity_poly.type
_entity_poly.pdbx_seq_one_letter_code
_entity_poly.pdbx_strand_id
1 'polypeptide(L)'
;MVAKISVGNSLYGALAYNGEKINEAKGRLLTTNCIYNDGTGTMDIHRAMEDFLALMPVRSKVEKPVVHISLNPHPDDILTDTELQDIAWEYLEKMGFGNQPYLVFKHEDIDRHHLHIVTVRVDENGRGIDTRNNFYRSKQITRELERKYGLHLSLIHIS
;
A
#
# COMPACT_ATOMS: atom_id res chain seq x y z
N MET A 1 13.67 -2.77 6.05
CA MET A 1 12.40 -2.81 5.27
C MET A 1 12.62 -2.21 3.90
N VAL A 2 12.26 -2.93 2.87
CA VAL A 2 12.41 -2.45 1.49
C VAL A 2 11.04 -2.11 0.94
N ALA A 3 10.87 -0.88 0.46
CA ALA A 3 9.65 -0.43 -0.20
C ALA A 3 9.86 -0.42 -1.71
N LYS A 4 8.89 -0.94 -2.45
CA LYS A 4 8.86 -0.90 -3.91
C LYS A 4 7.58 -0.20 -4.35
N ILE A 5 7.70 0.78 -5.22
CA ILE A 5 6.56 1.57 -5.72
C ILE A 5 6.48 1.39 -7.22
N SER A 6 5.30 1.06 -7.71
CA SER A 6 5.01 1.02 -9.14
C SER A 6 3.73 1.76 -9.45
N VAL A 7 3.61 2.28 -10.66
CA VAL A 7 2.42 3.00 -11.13
C VAL A 7 1.88 2.31 -12.37
N GLY A 8 0.58 2.43 -12.58
CA GLY A 8 -0.07 1.80 -13.73
C GLY A 8 -1.45 2.36 -14.00
N ASN A 9 -2.12 1.77 -14.98
CA ASN A 9 -3.44 2.20 -15.43
C ASN A 9 -4.58 1.27 -15.00
N SER A 10 -4.26 0.04 -14.56
CA SER A 10 -5.29 -0.96 -14.27
C SER A 10 -5.53 -1.10 -12.78
N LEU A 11 -6.53 -0.41 -12.28
CA LEU A 11 -7.00 -0.58 -10.91
C LEU A 11 -7.53 -2.01 -10.71
N TYR A 12 -8.33 -2.50 -11.65
CA TYR A 12 -8.85 -3.86 -11.58
C TYR A 12 -7.71 -4.89 -11.51
N GLY A 13 -6.69 -4.74 -12.33
CA GLY A 13 -5.54 -5.65 -12.32
C GLY A 13 -4.82 -5.70 -10.98
N ALA A 14 -4.61 -4.54 -10.36
CA ALA A 14 -3.98 -4.47 -9.04
C ALA A 14 -4.84 -5.13 -7.95
N LEU A 15 -6.15 -4.89 -7.99
CA LEU A 15 -7.09 -5.49 -7.02
C LEU A 15 -7.24 -6.99 -7.25
N ALA A 16 -7.33 -7.43 -8.50
CA ALA A 16 -7.49 -8.84 -8.84
C ALA A 16 -6.27 -9.67 -8.41
N TYR A 17 -5.08 -9.14 -8.59
CA TYR A 17 -3.84 -9.80 -8.12
C TYR A 17 -3.90 -10.07 -6.61
N ASN A 18 -4.29 -9.07 -5.83
CA ASN A 18 -4.39 -9.22 -4.38
C ASN A 18 -5.56 -10.10 -3.95
N GLY A 19 -6.68 -10.03 -4.68
CA GLY A 19 -7.82 -10.91 -4.46
C GLY A 19 -7.50 -12.37 -4.71
N GLU A 20 -6.69 -12.66 -5.71
CA GLU A 20 -6.21 -14.01 -5.99
C GLU A 20 -5.38 -14.57 -4.83
N LYS A 21 -4.51 -13.75 -4.23
CA LYS A 21 -3.74 -14.15 -3.06
C LYS A 21 -4.63 -14.49 -1.86
N ILE A 22 -5.71 -13.75 -1.66
CA ILE A 22 -6.70 -14.06 -0.63
C ILE A 22 -7.37 -15.41 -0.91
N ASN A 23 -7.78 -15.65 -2.16
CA ASN A 23 -8.41 -16.90 -2.57
C ASN A 23 -7.50 -18.11 -2.41
N GLU A 24 -6.19 -17.93 -2.57
CA GLU A 24 -5.19 -18.97 -2.37
C GLU A 24 -4.80 -19.14 -0.89
N ALA A 25 -5.44 -18.42 0.03
CA ALA A 25 -5.11 -18.40 1.47
C ALA A 25 -3.67 -17.94 1.75
N LYS A 26 -3.09 -17.14 0.84
CA LYS A 26 -1.74 -16.58 0.98
C LYS A 26 -1.74 -15.11 1.34
N GLY A 27 -2.90 -14.54 1.57
CA GLY A 27 -3.03 -13.13 1.90
C GLY A 27 -4.38 -12.82 2.52
N ARG A 28 -4.46 -11.63 3.10
CA ARG A 28 -5.71 -11.11 3.64
C ARG A 28 -5.69 -9.59 3.63
N LEU A 29 -6.86 -9.00 3.63
CA LEU A 29 -7.02 -7.56 3.75
C LEU A 29 -6.85 -7.16 5.23
N LEU A 30 -5.89 -6.28 5.52
CA LEU A 30 -5.65 -5.81 6.88
C LEU A 30 -6.47 -4.57 7.21
N THR A 31 -6.42 -3.56 6.35
CA THR A 31 -7.10 -2.30 6.61
C THR A 31 -7.37 -1.57 5.30
N THR A 32 -8.26 -0.59 5.36
CA THR A 32 -8.59 0.26 4.23
C THR A 32 -8.77 1.70 4.68
N ASN A 33 -8.73 2.61 3.72
CA ASN A 33 -9.18 3.97 3.91
C ASN A 33 -10.19 4.30 2.80
N CYS A 34 -11.40 4.72 3.16
CA CYS A 34 -12.48 5.10 2.23
C CYS A 34 -12.97 3.95 1.33
N ILE A 35 -12.55 2.73 1.56
CA ILE A 35 -12.95 1.54 0.81
C ILE A 35 -13.64 0.58 1.78
N TYR A 36 -14.73 -0.05 1.32
CA TYR A 36 -15.49 -0.99 2.13
C TYR A 36 -14.60 -2.12 2.65
N ASN A 37 -14.75 -2.41 3.94
CA ASN A 37 -14.03 -3.47 4.62
C ASN A 37 -14.95 -4.05 5.70
N ASP A 38 -15.32 -5.32 5.57
CA ASP A 38 -16.22 -5.97 6.54
C ASP A 38 -15.47 -6.56 7.74
N GLY A 39 -14.15 -6.42 7.79
CA GLY A 39 -13.32 -6.90 8.89
C GLY A 39 -12.99 -8.39 8.86
N THR A 40 -13.39 -9.12 7.81
CA THR A 40 -13.15 -10.57 7.72
C THR A 40 -11.82 -10.94 7.08
N GLY A 41 -11.04 -9.96 6.60
CA GLY A 41 -9.80 -10.20 5.87
C GLY A 41 -10.01 -10.48 4.38
N THR A 42 -11.24 -10.45 3.90
CA THR A 42 -11.59 -10.64 2.50
C THR A 42 -11.88 -9.30 1.81
N MET A 43 -11.88 -9.30 0.49
CA MET A 43 -12.18 -8.13 -0.31
C MET A 43 -13.24 -8.48 -1.35
N ASP A 44 -14.27 -7.63 -1.45
CA ASP A 44 -15.19 -7.65 -2.57
C ASP A 44 -14.64 -6.72 -3.65
N ILE A 45 -14.12 -7.30 -4.74
CA ILE A 45 -13.45 -6.54 -5.78
C ILE A 45 -14.37 -5.55 -6.48
N HIS A 46 -15.64 -5.92 -6.71
CA HIS A 46 -16.60 -5.03 -7.36
C HIS A 46 -16.92 -3.84 -6.46
N ARG A 47 -17.10 -4.09 -5.18
CA ARG A 47 -17.34 -3.05 -4.19
C ARG A 47 -16.14 -2.11 -4.07
N ALA A 48 -14.93 -2.65 -4.04
CA ALA A 48 -13.72 -1.86 -4.00
C ALA A 48 -13.58 -0.98 -5.24
N MET A 49 -13.85 -1.52 -6.42
CA MET A 49 -13.85 -0.76 -7.67
C MET A 49 -14.85 0.38 -7.64
N GLU A 50 -16.06 0.14 -7.20
CA GLU A 50 -17.10 1.18 -7.07
C GLU A 50 -16.65 2.28 -6.11
N ASP A 51 -16.07 1.91 -4.97
CA ASP A 51 -15.60 2.89 -3.98
C ASP A 51 -14.47 3.76 -4.53
N PHE A 52 -13.51 3.17 -5.24
CA PHE A 52 -12.45 3.95 -5.90
C PHE A 52 -13.02 4.89 -6.96
N LEU A 53 -13.89 4.38 -7.82
CA LEU A 53 -14.46 5.18 -8.92
C LEU A 53 -15.31 6.34 -8.40
N ALA A 54 -15.99 6.16 -7.27
CA ALA A 54 -16.77 7.22 -6.64
C ALA A 54 -15.88 8.37 -6.13
N LEU A 55 -14.62 8.10 -5.81
CA LEU A 55 -13.68 9.06 -5.26
C LEU A 55 -12.70 9.61 -6.30
N MET A 56 -12.64 9.00 -7.47
CA MET A 56 -11.77 9.44 -8.56
C MET A 56 -12.55 10.37 -9.50
N PRO A 57 -11.93 11.46 -9.97
CA PRO A 57 -12.60 12.32 -10.93
C PRO A 57 -12.75 11.60 -12.27
N VAL A 58 -13.84 11.89 -13.00
CA VAL A 58 -14.12 11.32 -14.32
C VAL A 58 -13.05 11.74 -15.32
N ARG A 59 -12.51 12.94 -15.15
CA ARG A 59 -11.46 13.47 -16.04
C ARG A 59 -10.28 13.94 -15.21
N SER A 60 -9.11 13.44 -15.56
CA SER A 60 -7.86 13.87 -14.98
C SER A 60 -6.75 13.81 -16.03
N LYS A 61 -5.77 14.71 -15.91
CA LYS A 61 -4.56 14.69 -16.73
C LYS A 61 -3.48 13.78 -16.14
N VAL A 62 -3.74 13.19 -14.99
CA VAL A 62 -2.78 12.30 -14.34
C VAL A 62 -2.72 10.99 -15.11
N GLU A 63 -1.53 10.70 -15.64
CA GLU A 63 -1.26 9.42 -16.30
C GLU A 63 -0.89 8.38 -15.25
N LYS A 64 -1.24 7.12 -15.51
CA LYS A 64 -0.95 6.00 -14.60
C LYS A 64 -1.33 6.32 -13.16
N PRO A 65 -2.63 6.54 -12.89
CA PRO A 65 -3.07 6.98 -11.57
C PRO A 65 -3.03 5.89 -10.50
N VAL A 66 -2.93 4.63 -10.87
CA VAL A 66 -2.91 3.51 -9.94
C VAL A 66 -1.50 3.33 -9.38
N VAL A 67 -1.40 3.26 -8.06
CA VAL A 67 -0.13 3.09 -7.36
C VAL A 67 -0.18 1.79 -6.58
N HIS A 68 0.81 0.95 -6.76
CA HIS A 68 1.01 -0.27 -6.01
C HIS A 68 2.32 -0.15 -5.22
N ILE A 69 2.23 -0.36 -3.92
CA ILE A 69 3.38 -0.28 -3.03
C ILE A 69 3.54 -1.60 -2.32
N SER A 70 4.74 -2.15 -2.27
CA SER A 70 5.05 -3.27 -1.39
C SER A 70 6.01 -2.81 -0.30
N LEU A 71 5.72 -3.20 0.94
CA LEU A 71 6.60 -2.98 2.09
C LEU A 71 7.07 -4.35 2.57
N ASN A 72 8.37 -4.55 2.56
CA ASN A 72 9.00 -5.83 2.80
C ASN A 72 9.94 -5.74 4.00
N PRO A 73 9.46 -6.05 5.23
CA PRO A 73 10.32 -6.10 6.41
C PRO A 73 11.38 -7.19 6.28
N HIS A 74 12.45 -7.06 7.04
CA HIS A 74 13.46 -8.11 7.13
C HIS A 74 12.80 -9.42 7.61
N PRO A 75 13.19 -10.59 7.08
CA PRO A 75 12.57 -11.87 7.46
C PRO A 75 12.61 -12.19 8.95
N ASP A 76 13.62 -11.70 9.65
CA ASP A 76 13.77 -11.92 11.09
C ASP A 76 12.93 -10.97 11.94
N ASP A 77 12.33 -9.95 11.34
CA ASP A 77 11.43 -9.04 12.03
C ASP A 77 10.03 -9.66 12.09
N ILE A 78 9.62 -10.07 13.28
CA ILE A 78 8.30 -10.64 13.50
C ILE A 78 7.37 -9.53 13.99
N LEU A 79 6.40 -9.18 13.15
CA LEU A 79 5.48 -8.08 13.41
C LEU A 79 4.05 -8.59 13.54
N THR A 80 3.34 -8.02 14.49
CA THR A 80 1.89 -8.27 14.64
C THR A 80 1.12 -7.56 13.53
N ASP A 81 -0.12 -7.97 13.31
CA ASP A 81 -0.99 -7.30 12.34
C ASP A 81 -1.20 -5.83 12.69
N THR A 82 -1.34 -5.52 13.97
CA THR A 82 -1.49 -4.14 14.45
C THR A 82 -0.25 -3.31 14.12
N GLU A 83 0.94 -3.86 14.36
CA GLU A 83 2.19 -3.18 14.01
C GLU A 83 2.31 -2.96 12.49
N LEU A 84 1.94 -3.96 11.68
CA LEU A 84 1.95 -3.85 10.22
C LEU A 84 0.96 -2.78 9.73
N GLN A 85 -0.23 -2.73 10.32
CA GLN A 85 -1.21 -1.68 10.00
C GLN A 85 -0.67 -0.29 10.32
N ASP A 86 -0.07 -0.12 11.48
CA ASP A 86 0.49 1.15 11.92
C ASP A 86 1.64 1.59 11.01
N ILE A 87 2.50 0.66 10.61
CA ILE A 87 3.60 0.92 9.68
C ILE A 87 3.05 1.37 8.32
N ALA A 88 2.07 0.68 7.77
CA ALA A 88 1.46 1.03 6.51
C ALA A 88 0.81 2.42 6.57
N TRP A 89 0.08 2.68 7.64
CA TRP A 89 -0.60 3.95 7.85
C TRP A 89 0.40 5.11 7.93
N GLU A 90 1.44 4.97 8.74
CA GLU A 90 2.48 6.01 8.85
C GLU A 90 3.23 6.22 7.53
N TYR A 91 3.54 5.13 6.83
CA TYR A 91 4.19 5.21 5.53
C TYR A 91 3.34 6.02 4.53
N LEU A 92 2.06 5.69 4.44
CA LEU A 92 1.15 6.37 3.52
C LEU A 92 0.96 7.84 3.88
N GLU A 93 0.81 8.17 5.16
CA GLU A 93 0.72 9.55 5.62
C GLU A 93 1.97 10.35 5.20
N LYS A 94 3.14 9.83 5.45
CA LYS A 94 4.40 10.52 5.17
C LYS A 94 4.71 10.60 3.67
N MET A 95 4.21 9.67 2.89
CA MET A 95 4.32 9.72 1.43
C MET A 95 3.31 10.66 0.76
N GLY A 96 2.35 11.18 1.52
CA GLY A 96 1.33 12.08 0.99
C GLY A 96 0.05 11.39 0.53
N PHE A 97 -0.14 10.12 0.84
CA PHE A 97 -1.32 9.34 0.45
C PHE A 97 -2.34 9.14 1.57
N GLY A 98 -2.14 9.79 2.73
CA GLY A 98 -2.97 9.53 3.90
C GLY A 98 -4.46 9.81 3.72
N ASN A 99 -4.83 10.74 2.83
CA ASN A 99 -6.22 11.07 2.54
C ASN A 99 -6.78 10.32 1.33
N GLN A 100 -5.97 9.51 0.68
CA GLN A 100 -6.38 8.79 -0.51
C GLN A 100 -7.13 7.51 -0.16
N PRO A 101 -8.02 7.04 -1.04
CA PRO A 101 -8.56 5.69 -0.88
C PRO A 101 -7.45 4.66 -1.05
N TYR A 102 -7.38 3.68 -0.15
CA TYR A 102 -6.39 2.63 -0.26
C TYR A 102 -6.84 1.35 0.44
N LEU A 103 -6.25 0.24 -0.01
CA LEU A 103 -6.34 -1.05 0.68
C LEU A 103 -4.93 -1.50 1.03
N VAL A 104 -4.79 -2.10 2.21
CA VAL A 104 -3.54 -2.71 2.68
C VAL A 104 -3.77 -4.19 2.84
N PHE A 105 -3.01 -4.99 2.10
CA PHE A 105 -3.07 -6.46 2.15
C PHE A 105 -1.80 -6.97 2.81
N LYS A 106 -1.96 -8.01 3.62
CA LYS A 106 -0.83 -8.79 4.11
C LYS A 106 -0.69 -10.03 3.25
N HIS A 107 0.49 -10.25 2.67
CA HIS A 107 0.82 -11.49 1.97
C HIS A 107 1.74 -12.32 2.86
N GLU A 108 1.45 -13.61 2.96
CA GLU A 108 2.23 -14.57 3.74
C GLU A 108 2.80 -15.62 2.78
N ASP A 109 4.05 -15.43 2.39
CA ASP A 109 4.83 -16.46 1.70
C ASP A 109 5.60 -17.28 2.73
N ILE A 110 6.19 -18.39 2.29
CA ILE A 110 6.77 -19.43 3.15
C ILE A 110 7.62 -18.89 4.31
N ASP A 111 8.39 -17.83 4.11
CA ASP A 111 9.29 -17.28 5.13
C ASP A 111 9.17 -15.79 5.35
N ARG A 112 8.19 -15.14 4.74
CA ARG A 112 8.08 -13.66 4.78
C ARG A 112 6.65 -13.19 4.90
N HIS A 113 6.49 -12.16 5.73
CA HIS A 113 5.29 -11.34 5.74
C HIS A 113 5.60 -10.04 5.02
N HIS A 114 4.79 -9.67 4.04
CA HIS A 114 4.94 -8.39 3.38
C HIS A 114 3.59 -7.76 3.13
N LEU A 115 3.62 -6.44 3.02
CA LEU A 115 2.41 -5.67 2.78
C LEU A 115 2.35 -5.26 1.32
N HIS A 116 1.16 -5.31 0.75
CA HIS A 116 0.85 -4.76 -0.55
C HIS A 116 -0.23 -3.70 -0.38
N ILE A 117 0.01 -2.52 -0.93
CA ILE A 117 -0.91 -1.39 -0.83
C ILE A 117 -1.35 -1.02 -2.23
N VAL A 118 -2.66 -0.89 -2.43
CA VAL A 118 -3.24 -0.37 -3.67
C VAL A 118 -3.88 0.97 -3.35
N THR A 119 -3.44 2.01 -4.04
CA THR A 119 -3.98 3.35 -3.91
C THR A 119 -3.94 4.05 -5.27
N VAL A 120 -4.36 5.31 -5.29
CA VAL A 120 -4.34 6.14 -6.48
C VAL A 120 -3.64 7.46 -6.17
N ARG A 121 -2.95 8.04 -7.18
CA ARG A 121 -2.21 9.28 -7.03
C ARG A 121 -2.92 10.50 -7.63
N VAL A 122 -4.21 10.40 -7.81
CA VAL A 122 -5.06 11.50 -8.23
C VAL A 122 -6.04 11.81 -7.08
N ASP A 123 -6.15 13.09 -6.71
CA ASP A 123 -7.09 13.50 -5.67
C ASP A 123 -8.49 13.74 -6.26
N GLU A 124 -9.45 14.06 -5.39
CA GLU A 124 -10.84 14.29 -5.81
C GLU A 124 -11.01 15.49 -6.74
N ASN A 125 -10.04 16.40 -6.77
CA ASN A 125 -10.02 17.57 -7.64
C ASN A 125 -9.31 17.31 -8.97
N GLY A 126 -8.88 16.09 -9.23
CA GLY A 126 -8.17 15.72 -10.45
C GLY A 126 -6.70 16.07 -10.46
N ARG A 127 -6.13 16.49 -9.33
CA ARG A 127 -4.72 16.84 -9.21
C ARG A 127 -3.90 15.63 -8.81
N GLY A 128 -2.68 15.55 -9.34
CA GLY A 128 -1.76 14.49 -8.96
C GLY A 128 -1.18 14.71 -7.57
N ILE A 129 -1.05 13.63 -6.81
CA ILE A 129 -0.24 13.62 -5.59
C ILE A 129 1.22 13.77 -6.03
N ASP A 130 1.97 14.62 -5.34
CA ASP A 130 3.38 14.85 -5.68
C ASP A 130 4.18 13.56 -5.50
N THR A 131 4.67 13.04 -6.63
CA THR A 131 5.48 11.81 -6.66
C THR A 131 6.95 12.09 -6.99
N ARG A 132 7.33 13.36 -7.05
CA ARG A 132 8.74 13.73 -7.26
C ARG A 132 9.56 13.28 -6.07
N ASN A 133 10.72 12.71 -6.35
CA ASN A 133 11.63 12.20 -5.32
C ASN A 133 11.03 11.09 -4.44
N ASN A 134 10.01 10.36 -4.94
CA ASN A 134 9.39 9.26 -4.19
C ASN A 134 10.40 8.24 -3.70
N PHE A 135 11.36 7.89 -4.52
CA PHE A 135 12.38 6.92 -4.16
C PHE A 135 13.19 7.40 -2.95
N TYR A 136 13.62 8.64 -2.97
CA TYR A 136 14.39 9.24 -1.88
C TYR A 136 13.55 9.39 -0.60
N ARG A 137 12.34 9.95 -0.73
CA ARG A 137 11.42 10.10 0.40
C ARG A 137 11.07 8.75 1.01
N SER A 138 10.79 7.76 0.18
CA SER A 138 10.45 6.41 0.62
C SER A 138 11.57 5.80 1.45
N LYS A 139 12.82 5.95 1.02
CA LYS A 139 13.98 5.47 1.78
C LYS A 139 14.08 6.12 3.16
N GLN A 140 13.91 7.43 3.22
CA GLN A 140 13.93 8.15 4.49
C GLN A 140 12.84 7.67 5.43
N ILE A 141 11.63 7.49 4.90
CA ILE A 141 10.48 7.07 5.69
C ILE A 141 10.67 5.64 6.20
N THR A 142 11.10 4.72 5.35
CA THR A 142 11.33 3.34 5.79
C THR A 142 12.41 3.27 6.86
N ARG A 143 13.45 4.09 6.75
CA ARG A 143 14.50 4.17 7.76
C ARG A 143 13.98 4.69 9.10
N GLU A 144 13.13 5.73 9.08
CA GLU A 144 12.48 6.23 10.28
C GLU A 144 11.61 5.16 10.94
N LEU A 145 10.85 4.41 10.14
CA LEU A 145 10.00 3.34 10.63
C LEU A 145 10.81 2.18 11.21
N GLU A 146 11.90 1.81 10.56
CA GLU A 146 12.82 0.80 11.09
C GLU A 146 13.33 1.18 12.48
N ARG A 147 13.72 2.43 12.66
CA ARG A 147 14.18 2.94 13.96
C ARG A 147 13.07 2.98 15.00
N LYS A 148 11.90 3.47 14.61
CA LYS A 148 10.76 3.60 15.51
C LYS A 148 10.29 2.27 16.06
N TYR A 149 10.26 1.24 15.22
CA TYR A 149 9.76 -0.09 15.57
C TYR A 149 10.87 -1.08 15.95
N GLY A 150 12.12 -0.63 16.01
CA GLY A 150 13.24 -1.48 16.40
C GLY A 150 13.52 -2.59 15.40
N LEU A 151 13.35 -2.32 14.12
CA LEU A 151 13.53 -3.32 13.06
C LEU A 151 14.97 -3.37 12.58
N HIS A 152 15.31 -4.43 11.84
CA HIS A 152 16.59 -4.53 11.17
C HIS A 152 16.74 -3.42 10.15
N LEU A 153 17.88 -2.73 10.16
CA LEU A 153 18.17 -1.66 9.21
C LEU A 153 18.50 -2.26 7.85
N SER A 154 17.87 -1.73 6.81
CA SER A 154 18.15 -2.15 5.44
C SER A 154 19.51 -1.64 4.99
N LEU A 155 20.31 -2.48 4.34
CA LEU A 155 21.61 -2.12 3.78
C LEU A 155 21.50 -1.07 2.67
N ILE A 156 20.35 -0.98 2.04
CA ILE A 156 20.06 0.03 1.00
C ILE A 156 20.19 1.47 1.53
N HIS A 157 20.07 1.66 2.84
CA HIS A 157 20.17 2.99 3.47
C HIS A 157 21.59 3.39 3.84
N ILE A 158 22.55 2.54 3.58
CA ILE A 158 23.96 2.81 3.86
C ILE A 158 24.61 3.44 2.63
N SER A 159 24.50 4.72 2.49
CA SER A 159 25.25 5.41 1.42
C SER A 159 25.21 6.91 1.63
#